data_a274bd5d48798a34d4f81937eef9a5ea
#
_entry.id   a274bd5d48798a34d4f81937eef9a5ea
#
_cell.length_a   1.000
_cell.length_b   1.000
_cell.length_c   1.000
_cell.angle_alpha   90.00
_cell.angle_beta   90.00
_cell.angle_gamma   90.00
#
_symmetry.space_group_name_H-M   'P 1'
#
loop_
_entity.id
_entity.type
_entity.pdbx_description
1 polymer ?
#
loop_
_entity_poly.entity_id
_entity_poly.type
_entity_poly.pdbx_seq_one_letter_code
_entity_poly.pdbx_strand_id
1 'polypeptide(L)'
;MTHVHTGGDDPGKVAMLGLTFDDVLLLPSASDVIPSDVDTSSRVTRNITLRVPLVSSAMDTVTESRMAIAMARAGGMGVLHRNLSIEAQASQVETVKRSEAGMVTDPVTCSPTNTLAEVDAMCARYRISGLPVVDAVGELVGIITNRDMRFEVDQDRPVSEVMTKAPLITAQEGVSAEAALGLLRRNKVEKLPIVDGNGKLTVLITVKDFVKTEQHPLATKDSDGRLLVGAAVGTGGPQWERAMALADAGADVIIVDTAHAHNRLVLDMVAKLKAEVGDRVDVVGGNVATREAAQALIEAGADAVKVGIGPGSICTTRVVAGVGAPQITAILEAVTVCHKAGVPVIADGGLQYSGDIAKALAAGASTAMVGSLLAGTAESPGELILVNGKQFKSYRGMGSLGAMQGRGQGKSYSKDRYFQDDVLKEEKLVPEGIEGRVPFRGPLSQVVHQLVGGLRAAMGYTGSATITDLQQARFVQITAAGLKESHPHDITLTTEAPNYYSR
;
A
#
# COMPACT_ATOMS: atom_id res chain seq x y z
N MET A 1 10.09 33.26 -3.30
CA MET A 1 9.11 33.08 -4.40
C MET A 1 9.23 34.27 -5.33
N THR A 2 9.81 34.08 -6.51
CA THR A 2 9.88 35.13 -7.53
C THR A 2 8.53 35.17 -8.22
N HIS A 3 7.74 36.23 -7.93
CA HIS A 3 6.55 36.55 -8.72
C HIS A 3 6.98 36.94 -10.13
N VAL A 4 6.47 36.22 -11.13
CA VAL A 4 6.59 36.68 -12.53
C VAL A 4 5.62 37.85 -12.69
N HIS A 5 6.12 39.08 -12.60
CA HIS A 5 5.35 40.28 -12.95
C HIS A 5 5.11 40.29 -14.45
N THR A 6 3.92 39.95 -14.87
CA THR A 6 3.38 40.40 -16.17
C THR A 6 2.73 41.76 -15.88
N GLY A 7 3.30 42.84 -16.44
CA GLY A 7 2.86 44.21 -16.19
C GLY A 7 1.40 44.45 -16.60
N GLY A 8 0.56 44.83 -15.64
CA GLY A 8 -0.84 45.21 -15.77
C GLY A 8 -1.58 44.90 -14.47
N ASP A 9 -2.52 45.74 -14.07
CA ASP A 9 -3.33 45.66 -12.82
C ASP A 9 -4.27 44.46 -12.71
N ASP A 10 -4.13 43.41 -13.53
CA ASP A 10 -4.85 42.15 -13.45
C ASP A 10 -3.99 41.15 -12.67
N PRO A 11 -4.45 40.49 -11.58
CA PRO A 11 -3.74 39.39 -10.94
C PRO A 11 -3.56 38.29 -12.00
N GLY A 12 -2.39 38.26 -12.62
CA GLY A 12 -2.11 37.62 -13.89
C GLY A 12 -2.59 36.19 -13.91
N LYS A 13 -3.17 35.74 -15.04
CA LYS A 13 -3.58 34.34 -15.29
C LYS A 13 -2.49 33.31 -14.99
N VAL A 14 -1.20 33.74 -14.93
CA VAL A 14 -0.07 32.90 -14.50
C VAL A 14 0.12 33.10 -13.00
N ALA A 15 -0.43 32.18 -12.20
CA ALA A 15 -0.46 32.29 -10.75
C ALA A 15 0.91 32.05 -10.09
N MET A 16 1.76 31.16 -10.63
CA MET A 16 3.02 30.79 -10.00
C MET A 16 3.98 30.10 -10.99
N LEU A 17 5.26 30.05 -10.62
CA LEU A 17 6.24 29.18 -11.26
C LEU A 17 6.09 27.76 -10.69
N GLY A 18 5.84 26.80 -11.58
CA GLY A 18 5.72 25.39 -11.19
C GLY A 18 7.07 24.67 -11.23
N LEU A 19 7.39 23.94 -10.15
CA LEU A 19 8.62 23.14 -10.01
C LEU A 19 8.29 21.65 -9.92
N THR A 20 9.02 20.85 -10.68
CA THR A 20 9.01 19.38 -10.59
C THR A 20 10.28 18.87 -9.87
N PHE A 21 10.42 17.55 -9.71
CA PHE A 21 11.61 16.95 -9.06
C PHE A 21 12.91 17.28 -9.80
N ASP A 22 12.86 17.39 -11.12
CA ASP A 22 14.02 17.69 -11.95
C ASP A 22 14.45 19.17 -11.90
N ASP A 23 13.64 20.05 -11.32
CA ASP A 23 13.94 21.48 -11.19
C ASP A 23 14.67 21.84 -9.90
N VAL A 24 14.83 20.90 -8.97
CA VAL A 24 15.37 21.17 -7.64
C VAL A 24 16.35 20.10 -7.17
N LEU A 25 17.30 20.50 -6.32
CA LEU A 25 18.14 19.59 -5.52
C LEU A 25 18.06 20.00 -4.05
N LEU A 26 18.24 19.02 -3.15
CA LEU A 26 18.42 19.30 -1.73
C LEU A 26 19.82 19.87 -1.48
N LEU A 27 19.89 20.93 -0.70
CA LEU A 27 21.19 21.47 -0.26
C LEU A 27 21.74 20.60 0.89
N PRO A 28 23.02 20.19 0.83
CA PRO A 28 23.64 19.53 1.95
C PRO A 28 23.81 20.50 3.13
N SER A 29 23.79 19.93 4.33
CA SER A 29 23.99 20.65 5.59
C SER A 29 25.07 20.01 6.42
N ALA A 30 25.52 20.70 7.48
CA ALA A 30 26.33 20.05 8.51
C ALA A 30 25.58 18.84 9.08
N SER A 31 26.26 17.72 9.25
CA SER A 31 25.61 16.48 9.62
C SER A 31 26.51 15.61 10.51
N ASP A 32 25.96 15.19 11.64
CA ASP A 32 26.48 14.11 12.48
C ASP A 32 25.62 12.83 12.34
N VAL A 33 24.72 12.81 11.35
CA VAL A 33 23.75 11.72 11.11
C VAL A 33 24.38 10.62 10.27
N ILE A 34 24.38 9.40 10.81
CA ILE A 34 24.81 8.20 10.09
C ILE A 34 23.60 7.62 9.35
N PRO A 35 23.67 7.38 8.01
CA PRO A 35 22.54 6.90 7.23
C PRO A 35 21.89 5.59 7.73
N SER A 36 22.64 4.73 8.43
CA SER A 36 22.08 3.50 9.03
C SER A 36 21.16 3.77 10.22
N ASP A 37 21.33 4.88 10.91
CA ASP A 37 20.73 5.16 12.22
C ASP A 37 19.50 6.08 12.11
N VAL A 38 19.20 6.59 10.91
CA VAL A 38 18.05 7.46 10.70
C VAL A 38 16.72 6.72 10.87
N ASP A 39 15.74 7.39 11.46
CA ASP A 39 14.37 6.92 11.52
C ASP A 39 13.59 7.38 10.28
N THR A 40 13.22 6.41 9.43
CA THR A 40 12.42 6.65 8.22
C THR A 40 10.93 6.53 8.48
N SER A 41 10.50 6.31 9.72
CA SER A 41 9.07 6.20 10.03
C SER A 41 8.33 7.50 9.76
N SER A 42 7.12 7.39 9.25
CA SER A 42 6.28 8.54 8.93
C SER A 42 4.80 8.19 8.90
N ARG A 43 3.95 9.15 9.15
CA ARG A 43 2.50 8.97 9.14
C ARG A 43 1.97 8.91 7.70
N VAL A 44 1.20 7.87 7.39
CA VAL A 44 0.45 7.80 6.13
C VAL A 44 -0.93 8.43 6.25
N THR A 45 -1.51 8.36 7.45
CA THR A 45 -2.76 9.00 7.85
C THR A 45 -2.60 9.62 9.24
N ARG A 46 -3.62 10.26 9.78
CA ARG A 46 -3.58 10.80 11.17
C ARG A 46 -3.26 9.74 12.21
N ASN A 47 -3.75 8.52 12.01
CA ASN A 47 -3.70 7.45 13.01
C ASN A 47 -2.68 6.35 12.68
N ILE A 48 -2.21 6.26 11.44
CA ILE A 48 -1.35 5.17 10.96
C ILE A 48 0.05 5.68 10.64
N THR A 49 1.06 5.03 11.24
CA THR A 49 2.48 5.26 10.97
C THR A 49 3.09 4.07 10.25
N LEU A 50 3.82 4.32 9.17
CA LEU A 50 4.63 3.33 8.46
C LEU A 50 6.08 3.40 8.95
N ARG A 51 6.79 2.26 8.92
CA ARG A 51 8.23 2.21 9.21
C ARG A 51 9.07 2.72 8.04
N VAL A 52 8.55 2.60 6.83
CA VAL A 52 9.13 3.08 5.58
C VAL A 52 8.07 3.94 4.88
N PRO A 53 8.37 5.19 4.49
CA PRO A 53 7.37 6.14 4.00
C PRO A 53 6.97 5.89 2.54
N LEU A 54 6.76 4.62 2.19
CA LEU A 54 6.41 4.18 0.83
C LEU A 54 5.05 3.49 0.80
N VAL A 55 4.26 3.86 -0.19
CA VAL A 55 2.94 3.29 -0.47
C VAL A 55 2.90 2.83 -1.92
N SER A 56 2.44 1.59 -2.21
CA SER A 56 2.26 1.16 -3.60
C SER A 56 0.93 1.61 -4.16
N SER A 57 0.96 2.10 -5.41
CA SER A 57 -0.19 2.73 -6.08
C SER A 57 -1.33 1.75 -6.37
N ALA A 58 -2.57 2.25 -6.27
CA ALA A 58 -3.80 1.52 -6.56
C ALA A 58 -4.02 1.32 -8.07
N MET A 59 -3.13 0.59 -8.72
CA MET A 59 -3.16 0.33 -10.15
C MET A 59 -3.19 -1.18 -10.41
N ASP A 60 -3.94 -1.60 -11.43
CA ASP A 60 -4.18 -3.01 -11.76
C ASP A 60 -2.96 -3.76 -12.32
N THR A 61 -1.86 -3.05 -12.54
CA THR A 61 -0.53 -3.59 -12.88
C THR A 61 0.52 -3.34 -11.78
N VAL A 62 0.11 -2.83 -10.60
CA VAL A 62 1.03 -2.54 -9.49
C VAL A 62 0.65 -3.28 -8.22
N THR A 63 -0.59 -3.12 -7.71
CA THR A 63 -0.94 -3.58 -6.36
C THR A 63 -2.17 -4.48 -6.34
N GLU A 64 -1.92 -5.76 -6.16
CA GLU A 64 -2.86 -6.76 -5.67
C GLU A 64 -2.34 -7.34 -4.34
N SER A 65 -3.02 -8.33 -3.76
CA SER A 65 -2.70 -8.87 -2.43
C SER A 65 -1.24 -9.27 -2.25
N ARG A 66 -0.60 -9.84 -3.27
CA ARG A 66 0.81 -10.24 -3.24
C ARG A 66 1.76 -9.05 -3.04
N MET A 67 1.53 -7.95 -3.78
CA MET A 67 2.27 -6.71 -3.62
C MET A 67 1.97 -6.06 -2.27
N ALA A 68 0.70 -6.01 -1.87
CA ALA A 68 0.31 -5.40 -0.60
C ALA A 68 0.97 -6.10 0.61
N ILE A 69 1.01 -7.43 0.61
CA ILE A 69 1.72 -8.23 1.62
C ILE A 69 3.22 -7.88 1.63
N ALA A 70 3.86 -7.86 0.47
CA ALA A 70 5.29 -7.60 0.37
C ALA A 70 5.64 -6.15 0.80
N MET A 71 4.80 -5.16 0.44
CA MET A 71 4.97 -3.77 0.88
C MET A 71 4.84 -3.62 2.39
N ALA A 72 3.81 -4.21 2.99
CA ALA A 72 3.62 -4.15 4.44
C ALA A 72 4.77 -4.84 5.19
N ARG A 73 5.28 -5.99 4.72
CA ARG A 73 6.46 -6.67 5.24
C ARG A 73 7.73 -5.84 5.17
N ALA A 74 7.85 -5.04 4.11
CA ALA A 74 8.97 -4.12 3.92
C ALA A 74 8.86 -2.83 4.76
N GLY A 75 7.80 -2.66 5.54
CA GLY A 75 7.58 -1.50 6.40
C GLY A 75 6.75 -0.37 5.77
N GLY A 76 6.28 -0.55 4.53
CA GLY A 76 5.37 0.34 3.83
C GLY A 76 3.91 -0.11 3.91
N MET A 77 3.10 0.27 2.91
CA MET A 77 1.70 -0.15 2.78
C MET A 77 1.32 -0.32 1.30
N GLY A 78 0.56 -1.37 0.99
CA GLY A 78 -0.03 -1.55 -0.32
C GLY A 78 -1.46 -1.03 -0.38
N VAL A 79 -1.83 -0.40 -1.51
CA VAL A 79 -3.21 0.04 -1.78
C VAL A 79 -3.79 -0.79 -2.91
N LEU A 80 -4.77 -1.61 -2.60
CA LEU A 80 -5.45 -2.47 -3.57
C LEU A 80 -6.26 -1.66 -4.56
N HIS A 81 -6.09 -1.95 -5.85
CA HIS A 81 -6.84 -1.27 -6.90
C HIS A 81 -8.31 -1.73 -6.94
N ARG A 82 -9.18 -0.89 -7.50
CA ARG A 82 -10.63 -1.14 -7.61
C ARG A 82 -11.10 -1.66 -8.98
N ASN A 83 -10.18 -1.95 -9.90
CA ASN A 83 -10.53 -2.55 -11.20
C ASN A 83 -10.83 -4.06 -11.07
N LEU A 84 -11.70 -4.40 -10.12
CA LEU A 84 -12.15 -5.72 -9.69
C LEU A 84 -13.62 -5.64 -9.26
N SER A 85 -14.29 -6.79 -9.14
CA SER A 85 -15.59 -6.82 -8.46
C SER A 85 -15.43 -6.46 -6.96
N ILE A 86 -16.50 -6.10 -6.29
CA ILE A 86 -16.49 -5.77 -4.87
C ILE A 86 -15.97 -6.97 -4.06
N GLU A 87 -16.49 -8.15 -4.34
CA GLU A 87 -16.16 -9.40 -3.67
C GLU A 87 -14.69 -9.79 -3.88
N ALA A 88 -14.18 -9.61 -5.12
CA ALA A 88 -12.80 -9.92 -5.43
C ALA A 88 -11.82 -8.98 -4.72
N GLN A 89 -12.14 -7.68 -4.63
CA GLN A 89 -11.30 -6.72 -3.92
C GLN A 89 -11.34 -6.96 -2.39
N ALA A 90 -12.51 -7.23 -1.81
CA ALA A 90 -12.66 -7.57 -0.40
C ALA A 90 -11.90 -8.86 -0.05
N SER A 91 -11.98 -9.89 -0.89
CA SER A 91 -11.21 -11.13 -0.73
C SER A 91 -9.69 -10.89 -0.76
N GLN A 92 -9.21 -9.90 -1.52
CA GLN A 92 -7.79 -9.53 -1.48
C GLN A 92 -7.41 -8.85 -0.15
N VAL A 93 -8.27 -7.98 0.42
CA VAL A 93 -8.07 -7.43 1.77
C VAL A 93 -7.94 -8.56 2.79
N GLU A 94 -8.89 -9.49 2.81
CA GLU A 94 -8.84 -10.65 3.71
C GLU A 94 -7.56 -11.47 3.53
N THR A 95 -7.10 -11.65 2.29
CA THR A 95 -5.85 -12.37 1.99
C THR A 95 -4.65 -11.68 2.62
N VAL A 96 -4.57 -10.34 2.57
CA VAL A 96 -3.51 -9.58 3.23
C VAL A 96 -3.60 -9.72 4.75
N LYS A 97 -4.79 -9.52 5.32
CA LYS A 97 -5.01 -9.61 6.78
C LYS A 97 -4.67 -10.98 7.35
N ARG A 98 -4.97 -12.04 6.61
CA ARG A 98 -4.66 -13.43 7.04
C ARG A 98 -3.20 -13.84 6.78
N SER A 99 -2.44 -13.10 5.99
CA SER A 99 -1.07 -13.49 5.62
C SER A 99 -0.09 -13.49 6.79
N GLU A 100 -0.32 -12.64 7.79
CA GLU A 100 0.44 -12.56 9.03
C GLU A 100 -0.49 -12.26 10.22
N ALA A 101 -1.37 -13.17 10.52
CA ALA A 101 -2.01 -13.15 11.83
C ALA A 101 -1.03 -13.77 12.84
N GLY A 102 -0.27 -12.93 13.54
CA GLY A 102 0.68 -13.38 14.58
C GLY A 102 0.01 -14.01 15.80
N MET A 103 -1.25 -13.66 16.01
CA MET A 103 -2.22 -14.32 16.89
C MET A 103 -3.53 -14.37 16.12
N VAL A 104 -3.95 -15.56 15.69
CA VAL A 104 -5.25 -15.70 15.04
C VAL A 104 -6.31 -15.58 16.11
N THR A 105 -6.79 -14.36 16.36
CA THR A 105 -8.02 -14.14 17.11
C THR A 105 -9.18 -14.67 16.27
N ASP A 106 -10.00 -15.53 16.85
CA ASP A 106 -11.03 -16.27 16.13
C ASP A 106 -10.46 -17.25 15.06
N PRO A 107 -9.68 -18.27 15.49
CA PRO A 107 -9.09 -19.24 14.59
C PRO A 107 -10.17 -20.08 13.91
N VAL A 108 -9.94 -20.43 12.64
CA VAL A 108 -10.77 -21.42 11.96
C VAL A 108 -10.71 -22.73 12.73
N THR A 109 -11.86 -23.24 13.14
CA THR A 109 -12.02 -24.46 13.92
C THR A 109 -12.83 -25.49 13.15
N CYS A 110 -12.78 -26.73 13.57
CA CYS A 110 -13.71 -27.76 13.12
C CYS A 110 -14.35 -28.47 14.32
N SER A 111 -15.46 -29.14 14.04
CA SER A 111 -16.16 -30.00 15.03
C SER A 111 -15.53 -31.41 15.06
N PRO A 112 -15.60 -32.12 16.20
CA PRO A 112 -15.25 -33.55 16.29
C PRO A 112 -15.98 -34.44 15.29
N THR A 113 -17.13 -34.00 14.79
CA THR A 113 -17.98 -34.74 13.83
C THR A 113 -17.72 -34.42 12.38
N ASN A 114 -16.91 -33.40 12.08
CA ASN A 114 -16.51 -33.13 10.70
C ASN A 114 -15.72 -34.33 10.13
N THR A 115 -15.83 -34.54 8.80
CA THR A 115 -15.04 -35.56 8.09
C THR A 115 -13.65 -35.06 7.76
N LEU A 116 -12.71 -35.95 7.51
CA LEU A 116 -11.35 -35.57 7.05
C LEU A 116 -11.38 -34.81 5.74
N ALA A 117 -12.28 -35.17 4.79
CA ALA A 117 -12.47 -34.45 3.54
C ALA A 117 -12.90 -32.99 3.77
N GLU A 118 -13.82 -32.73 4.70
CA GLU A 118 -14.22 -31.37 5.06
C GLU A 118 -13.06 -30.56 5.64
N VAL A 119 -12.26 -31.18 6.52
CA VAL A 119 -11.09 -30.53 7.13
C VAL A 119 -10.02 -30.25 6.07
N ASP A 120 -9.76 -31.17 5.14
CA ASP A 120 -8.81 -30.96 4.07
C ASP A 120 -9.25 -29.82 3.15
N ALA A 121 -10.55 -29.75 2.80
CA ALA A 121 -11.14 -28.63 2.06
C ALA A 121 -10.99 -27.30 2.81
N MET A 122 -11.21 -27.26 4.14
CA MET A 122 -10.97 -26.07 4.96
C MET A 122 -9.49 -25.69 4.97
N CYS A 123 -8.59 -26.65 5.15
CA CYS A 123 -7.15 -26.42 5.12
C CYS A 123 -6.69 -25.85 3.77
N ALA A 124 -7.20 -26.38 2.66
CA ALA A 124 -6.92 -25.89 1.31
C ALA A 124 -7.47 -24.46 1.10
N ARG A 125 -8.72 -24.23 1.48
CA ARG A 125 -9.40 -22.92 1.35
C ARG A 125 -8.67 -21.83 2.12
N TYR A 126 -8.28 -22.10 3.36
CA TYR A 126 -7.63 -21.13 4.25
C TYR A 126 -6.10 -21.17 4.20
N ARG A 127 -5.50 -22.08 3.41
CA ARG A 127 -4.05 -22.32 3.28
C ARG A 127 -3.35 -22.55 4.63
N ILE A 128 -4.00 -23.34 5.50
CA ILE A 128 -3.50 -23.69 6.84
C ILE A 128 -3.19 -25.18 6.92
N SER A 129 -2.34 -25.57 7.85
CA SER A 129 -1.84 -26.96 7.98
C SER A 129 -2.48 -27.74 9.12
N GLY A 130 -3.62 -27.28 9.61
CA GLY A 130 -4.38 -27.95 10.66
C GLY A 130 -5.21 -26.97 11.48
N LEU A 131 -6.21 -27.50 12.17
CA LEU A 131 -7.28 -26.78 12.83
C LEU A 131 -7.39 -27.23 14.31
N PRO A 132 -7.67 -26.31 15.24
CA PRO A 132 -8.22 -26.68 16.56
C PRO A 132 -9.59 -27.32 16.36
N VAL A 133 -9.86 -28.32 17.16
CA VAL A 133 -11.15 -29.00 17.21
C VAL A 133 -11.89 -28.55 18.48
N VAL A 134 -13.07 -27.97 18.30
CA VAL A 134 -13.90 -27.45 19.39
C VAL A 134 -15.25 -28.15 19.43
N ASP A 135 -15.80 -28.27 20.59
CA ASP A 135 -17.15 -28.80 20.79
C ASP A 135 -18.26 -27.76 20.52
N ALA A 136 -19.51 -28.11 20.77
CA ALA A 136 -20.67 -27.27 20.51
C ALA A 136 -20.72 -25.98 21.38
N VAL A 137 -19.95 -25.90 22.46
CA VAL A 137 -19.88 -24.74 23.37
C VAL A 137 -18.60 -23.92 23.12
N GLY A 138 -17.72 -24.37 22.20
CA GLY A 138 -16.46 -23.72 21.84
C GLY A 138 -15.28 -24.11 22.72
N GLU A 139 -15.41 -25.14 23.57
CA GLU A 139 -14.32 -25.70 24.37
C GLU A 139 -13.34 -26.49 23.47
N LEU A 140 -12.06 -26.32 23.72
CA LEU A 140 -11.00 -27.00 22.96
C LEU A 140 -10.90 -28.47 23.34
N VAL A 141 -11.26 -29.38 22.42
CA VAL A 141 -11.28 -30.84 22.66
C VAL A 141 -10.18 -31.59 21.91
N GLY A 142 -9.52 -30.93 20.94
CA GLY A 142 -8.47 -31.59 20.16
C GLY A 142 -7.79 -30.62 19.18
N ILE A 143 -6.83 -31.18 18.43
CA ILE A 143 -6.21 -30.51 17.28
C ILE A 143 -6.01 -31.54 16.17
N ILE A 144 -6.29 -31.15 14.92
CA ILE A 144 -6.05 -31.96 13.74
C ILE A 144 -5.13 -31.25 12.78
N THR A 145 -4.16 -31.95 12.23
CA THR A 145 -3.14 -31.38 11.31
C THR A 145 -2.98 -32.25 10.08
N ASN A 146 -2.36 -31.69 9.02
CA ASN A 146 -2.01 -32.45 7.83
C ASN A 146 -1.14 -33.69 8.13
N ARG A 147 -0.42 -33.68 9.26
CA ARG A 147 0.39 -34.83 9.70
C ARG A 147 -0.51 -35.98 10.12
N ASP A 148 -1.59 -35.68 10.83
CA ASP A 148 -2.55 -36.65 11.32
C ASP A 148 -3.35 -37.28 10.15
N MET A 149 -3.68 -36.48 9.14
CA MET A 149 -4.48 -36.90 7.97
C MET A 149 -3.66 -37.56 6.87
N ARG A 150 -2.33 -37.41 6.86
CA ARG A 150 -1.45 -37.77 5.72
C ARG A 150 -1.57 -39.21 5.24
N PHE A 151 -1.80 -40.14 6.13
CA PHE A 151 -1.83 -41.57 5.83
C PHE A 151 -3.24 -42.16 5.92
N GLU A 152 -4.26 -41.33 6.15
CA GLU A 152 -5.63 -41.75 6.22
C GLU A 152 -6.21 -41.93 4.81
N VAL A 153 -6.72 -43.14 4.55
CA VAL A 153 -7.30 -43.51 3.25
C VAL A 153 -8.78 -43.16 3.19
N ASP A 154 -9.47 -43.42 4.31
CA ASP A 154 -10.89 -43.14 4.45
C ASP A 154 -11.12 -41.69 4.82
N GLN A 155 -11.52 -40.89 3.88
CA GLN A 155 -11.75 -39.46 4.04
C GLN A 155 -13.08 -39.13 4.69
N ASP A 156 -13.99 -40.11 4.84
CA ASP A 156 -15.29 -39.93 5.50
C ASP A 156 -15.20 -40.15 7.01
N ARG A 157 -14.04 -40.57 7.53
CA ARG A 157 -13.82 -40.74 8.97
C ARG A 157 -14.01 -39.44 9.72
N PRO A 158 -14.67 -39.46 10.90
CA PRO A 158 -14.83 -38.28 11.74
C PRO A 158 -13.48 -37.87 12.36
N VAL A 159 -13.28 -36.54 12.47
CA VAL A 159 -12.08 -35.91 13.06
C VAL A 159 -11.78 -36.48 14.45
N SER A 160 -12.80 -36.75 15.26
CA SER A 160 -12.66 -37.29 16.62
C SER A 160 -11.89 -38.61 16.71
N GLU A 161 -11.77 -39.36 15.61
CA GLU A 161 -11.02 -40.61 15.58
C GLU A 161 -9.55 -40.46 15.28
N VAL A 162 -9.20 -39.35 14.59
CA VAL A 162 -7.85 -39.11 14.00
C VAL A 162 -7.12 -37.98 14.73
N MET A 163 -7.82 -36.99 15.28
CA MET A 163 -7.25 -35.84 15.99
C MET A 163 -6.37 -36.20 17.17
N THR A 164 -5.40 -35.36 17.49
CA THR A 164 -4.75 -35.36 18.81
C THR A 164 -5.74 -34.82 19.84
N LYS A 165 -6.16 -35.67 20.79
CA LYS A 165 -7.16 -35.35 21.81
C LYS A 165 -6.56 -34.58 22.98
N ALA A 166 -7.40 -33.88 23.75
CA ALA A 166 -7.02 -33.28 25.02
C ALA A 166 -6.54 -34.40 26.03
N PRO A 167 -5.56 -34.07 26.92
CA PRO A 167 -5.03 -32.74 27.22
C PRO A 167 -3.99 -32.27 26.19
N LEU A 168 -4.15 -31.03 25.75
CA LEU A 168 -3.25 -30.39 24.81
C LEU A 168 -2.31 -29.44 25.53
N ILE A 169 -1.15 -29.09 24.86
CA ILE A 169 -0.33 -27.97 25.30
C ILE A 169 -1.05 -26.68 24.92
N THR A 170 -1.50 -25.94 25.93
CA THR A 170 -2.22 -24.67 25.81
C THR A 170 -1.56 -23.59 26.64
N ALA A 171 -1.94 -22.35 26.45
CA ALA A 171 -1.63 -21.23 27.34
C ALA A 171 -2.90 -20.41 27.61
N GLN A 172 -2.87 -19.60 28.66
CA GLN A 172 -3.96 -18.70 29.01
C GLN A 172 -3.87 -17.40 28.26
N GLU A 173 -4.98 -16.70 28.12
CA GLU A 173 -4.99 -15.31 27.58
C GLU A 173 -3.99 -14.42 28.30
N GLY A 174 -3.36 -13.52 27.56
CA GLY A 174 -2.34 -12.61 28.08
C GLY A 174 -0.94 -13.22 28.17
N VAL A 175 -0.72 -14.46 27.70
CA VAL A 175 0.63 -15.05 27.63
C VAL A 175 1.55 -14.16 26.76
N SER A 176 2.76 -13.88 27.26
CA SER A 176 3.75 -13.12 26.47
C SER A 176 4.25 -13.93 25.27
N ALA A 177 4.66 -13.22 24.20
CA ALA A 177 5.23 -13.85 23.01
C ALA A 177 6.43 -14.75 23.35
N GLU A 178 7.29 -14.32 24.26
CA GLU A 178 8.45 -15.09 24.71
C GLU A 178 8.05 -16.38 25.44
N ALA A 179 7.07 -16.30 26.35
CA ALA A 179 6.54 -17.45 27.06
C ALA A 179 5.85 -18.45 26.11
N ALA A 180 5.07 -17.95 25.13
CA ALA A 180 4.43 -18.76 24.10
C ALA A 180 5.46 -19.49 23.23
N LEU A 181 6.50 -18.78 22.76
CA LEU A 181 7.61 -19.40 22.02
C LEU A 181 8.34 -20.44 22.86
N GLY A 182 8.54 -20.17 24.15
CA GLY A 182 9.13 -21.11 25.11
C GLY A 182 8.31 -22.39 25.23
N LEU A 183 6.97 -22.30 25.26
CA LEU A 183 6.07 -23.46 25.29
C LEU A 183 6.15 -24.28 23.99
N LEU A 184 6.11 -23.62 22.83
CA LEU A 184 6.25 -24.26 21.52
C LEU A 184 7.57 -25.04 21.41
N ARG A 185 8.70 -24.41 21.80
CA ARG A 185 10.06 -25.02 21.74
C ARG A 185 10.22 -26.19 22.68
N ARG A 186 9.83 -26.05 23.98
CA ARG A 186 9.98 -27.09 24.98
C ARG A 186 9.17 -28.35 24.66
N ASN A 187 7.95 -28.14 24.15
CA ASN A 187 7.03 -29.26 23.88
C ASN A 187 7.15 -29.75 22.42
N LYS A 188 8.00 -29.11 21.58
CA LYS A 188 8.21 -29.44 20.15
C LYS A 188 6.89 -29.48 19.36
N VAL A 189 5.97 -28.56 19.69
CA VAL A 189 4.68 -28.39 19.00
C VAL A 189 4.74 -27.17 18.08
N GLU A 190 4.05 -27.23 16.96
CA GLU A 190 4.03 -26.14 15.96
C GLU A 190 2.89 -25.14 16.19
N LYS A 191 1.88 -25.53 16.97
CA LYS A 191 0.67 -24.77 17.26
C LYS A 191 0.39 -24.77 18.75
N LEU A 192 0.08 -23.60 19.28
CA LEU A 192 -0.25 -23.36 20.68
C LEU A 192 -1.64 -22.72 20.77
N PRO A 193 -2.68 -23.47 21.09
CA PRO A 193 -3.99 -22.90 21.39
C PRO A 193 -3.92 -22.08 22.67
N ILE A 194 -4.53 -20.90 22.65
CA ILE A 194 -4.74 -20.03 23.80
C ILE A 194 -6.20 -20.17 24.20
N VAL A 195 -6.45 -20.40 25.47
CA VAL A 195 -7.79 -20.62 26.01
C VAL A 195 -8.09 -19.58 27.09
N ASP A 196 -9.35 -19.27 27.26
CA ASP A 196 -9.85 -18.50 28.41
C ASP A 196 -9.88 -19.32 29.69
N GLY A 197 -10.32 -18.71 30.81
CA GLY A 197 -10.45 -19.37 32.11
C GLY A 197 -11.44 -20.56 32.15
N ASN A 198 -12.27 -20.70 31.11
CA ASN A 198 -13.27 -21.78 30.98
C ASN A 198 -12.83 -22.89 30.00
N GLY A 199 -11.61 -22.78 29.42
CA GLY A 199 -11.10 -23.73 28.43
C GLY A 199 -11.58 -23.47 26.99
N LYS A 200 -12.30 -22.38 26.75
CA LYS A 200 -12.75 -21.98 25.40
C LYS A 200 -11.59 -21.43 24.61
N LEU A 201 -11.45 -21.86 23.36
CA LEU A 201 -10.43 -21.37 22.44
C LEU A 201 -10.66 -19.91 22.06
N THR A 202 -9.63 -19.07 22.24
CA THR A 202 -9.67 -17.64 21.90
C THR A 202 -8.68 -17.29 20.81
N VAL A 203 -7.46 -17.86 20.84
CA VAL A 203 -6.37 -17.56 19.91
C VAL A 203 -5.61 -18.83 19.54
N LEU A 204 -5.07 -18.89 18.34
CA LEU A 204 -4.09 -19.91 17.94
C LEU A 204 -2.77 -19.23 17.55
N ILE A 205 -1.68 -19.57 18.26
CA ILE A 205 -0.32 -19.12 17.95
C ILE A 205 0.44 -20.26 17.25
N THR A 206 1.23 -19.94 16.24
CA THR A 206 2.06 -20.94 15.55
C THR A 206 3.55 -20.54 15.51
N VAL A 207 4.44 -21.52 15.37
CA VAL A 207 5.90 -21.25 15.19
C VAL A 207 6.15 -20.38 13.97
N LYS A 208 5.32 -20.52 12.92
CA LYS A 208 5.46 -19.69 11.69
C LYS A 208 5.28 -18.20 11.96
N ASP A 209 4.48 -17.83 12.95
CA ASP A 209 4.23 -16.42 13.29
C ASP A 209 5.47 -15.76 13.89
N PHE A 210 6.21 -16.49 14.71
CA PHE A 210 7.49 -16.03 15.25
C PHE A 210 8.56 -15.92 14.17
N VAL A 211 8.67 -16.92 13.29
CA VAL A 211 9.62 -16.92 12.17
C VAL A 211 9.35 -15.73 11.24
N LYS A 212 8.09 -15.44 10.93
CA LYS A 212 7.71 -14.28 10.10
C LYS A 212 8.08 -12.96 10.77
N THR A 213 7.88 -12.83 12.08
CA THR A 213 8.25 -11.62 12.81
C THR A 213 9.76 -11.39 12.80
N GLU A 214 10.55 -12.44 12.95
CA GLU A 214 12.02 -12.36 12.85
C GLU A 214 12.48 -12.02 11.41
N GLN A 215 11.80 -12.56 10.38
CA GLN A 215 12.12 -12.30 8.97
C GLN A 215 11.71 -10.90 8.51
N HIS A 216 10.68 -10.30 9.11
CA HIS A 216 10.12 -9.02 8.72
C HIS A 216 9.99 -8.04 9.91
N PRO A 217 11.12 -7.61 10.51
CA PRO A 217 11.10 -6.78 11.72
C PRO A 217 10.51 -5.38 11.48
N LEU A 218 10.49 -4.92 10.23
CA LEU A 218 9.91 -3.64 9.84
C LEU A 218 8.44 -3.72 9.45
N ALA A 219 7.83 -4.92 9.47
CA ALA A 219 6.45 -5.09 9.00
C ALA A 219 5.48 -4.13 9.69
N THR A 220 4.68 -3.44 8.88
CA THR A 220 3.61 -2.57 9.38
C THR A 220 2.36 -3.38 9.67
N LYS A 221 1.91 -3.30 10.93
CA LYS A 221 0.82 -4.12 11.45
C LYS A 221 -0.18 -3.26 12.22
N ASP A 222 -1.44 -3.72 12.24
CA ASP A 222 -2.47 -3.17 13.10
C ASP A 222 -2.31 -3.65 14.56
N SER A 223 -3.23 -3.23 15.43
CA SER A 223 -3.24 -3.62 16.85
C SER A 223 -3.36 -5.13 17.08
N ASP A 224 -3.95 -5.85 16.12
CA ASP A 224 -4.14 -7.30 16.18
C ASP A 224 -2.94 -8.07 15.57
N GLY A 225 -1.88 -7.36 15.18
CA GLY A 225 -0.67 -7.95 14.59
C GLY A 225 -0.83 -8.36 13.12
N ARG A 226 -1.91 -7.95 12.45
CA ARG A 226 -2.18 -8.23 11.04
C ARG A 226 -1.56 -7.15 10.17
N LEU A 227 -1.12 -7.49 8.95
CA LEU A 227 -0.53 -6.52 8.02
C LEU A 227 -1.51 -5.39 7.68
N LEU A 228 -0.98 -4.15 7.61
CA LEU A 228 -1.74 -3.00 7.16
C LEU A 228 -2.01 -3.06 5.65
N VAL A 229 -3.22 -2.69 5.25
CA VAL A 229 -3.63 -2.62 3.85
C VAL A 229 -4.59 -1.47 3.59
N GLY A 230 -4.33 -0.74 2.51
CA GLY A 230 -5.26 0.23 1.96
C GLY A 230 -6.03 -0.34 0.78
N ALA A 231 -7.20 0.24 0.48
CA ALA A 231 -7.98 -0.13 -0.68
C ALA A 231 -8.62 1.12 -1.32
N ALA A 232 -8.59 1.18 -2.66
CA ALA A 232 -9.16 2.29 -3.41
C ALA A 232 -10.65 2.08 -3.69
N VAL A 233 -11.40 3.18 -3.61
CA VAL A 233 -12.79 3.29 -4.05
C VAL A 233 -12.96 4.51 -4.96
N GLY A 234 -14.05 4.58 -5.70
CA GLY A 234 -14.44 5.76 -6.47
C GLY A 234 -15.54 6.55 -5.78
N THR A 235 -16.31 7.27 -6.60
CA THR A 235 -17.51 8.02 -6.20
C THR A 235 -18.75 7.42 -6.88
N GLY A 236 -19.94 7.65 -6.32
CA GLY A 236 -21.20 7.17 -6.90
C GLY A 236 -21.73 5.87 -6.31
N GLY A 237 -22.89 5.40 -6.78
CA GLY A 237 -23.72 4.35 -6.17
C GLY A 237 -22.99 3.10 -5.70
N PRO A 238 -22.41 2.27 -6.60
CA PRO A 238 -21.80 1.00 -6.20
C PRO A 238 -20.52 1.16 -5.39
N GLN A 239 -19.92 2.36 -5.36
CA GLN A 239 -18.67 2.59 -4.62
C GLN A 239 -18.89 2.71 -3.11
N TRP A 240 -20.10 3.09 -2.69
CA TRP A 240 -20.48 3.03 -1.27
C TRP A 240 -20.51 1.59 -0.76
N GLU A 241 -21.21 0.69 -1.47
CA GLU A 241 -21.24 -0.74 -1.12
C GLU A 241 -19.83 -1.35 -1.10
N ARG A 242 -19.00 -0.97 -2.08
CA ARG A 242 -17.59 -1.35 -2.11
C ARG A 242 -16.84 -0.91 -0.87
N ALA A 243 -16.97 0.34 -0.47
CA ALA A 243 -16.29 0.86 0.71
C ALA A 243 -16.68 0.12 2.00
N MET A 244 -17.98 -0.16 2.16
CA MET A 244 -18.45 -0.93 3.32
C MET A 244 -17.91 -2.38 3.31
N ALA A 245 -17.97 -3.05 2.18
CA ALA A 245 -17.41 -4.39 2.04
C ALA A 245 -15.89 -4.46 2.33
N LEU A 246 -15.14 -3.42 1.95
CA LEU A 246 -13.70 -3.32 2.24
C LEU A 246 -13.45 -3.05 3.73
N ALA A 247 -14.23 -2.18 4.35
CA ALA A 247 -14.16 -1.92 5.79
C ALA A 247 -14.46 -3.19 6.61
N ASP A 248 -15.50 -3.94 6.21
CA ASP A 248 -15.89 -5.20 6.87
C ASP A 248 -14.87 -6.32 6.63
N ALA A 249 -14.16 -6.32 5.48
CA ALA A 249 -13.03 -7.21 5.21
C ALA A 249 -11.78 -6.84 6.01
N GLY A 250 -11.76 -5.70 6.71
CA GLY A 250 -10.69 -5.25 7.59
C GLY A 250 -9.65 -4.35 6.92
N ALA A 251 -9.98 -3.61 5.86
CA ALA A 251 -9.09 -2.58 5.33
C ALA A 251 -8.81 -1.50 6.39
N ASP A 252 -7.55 -1.09 6.53
CA ASP A 252 -7.14 -0.06 7.50
C ASP A 252 -7.34 1.35 6.93
N VAL A 253 -7.22 1.48 5.61
CA VAL A 253 -7.33 2.76 4.90
C VAL A 253 -8.22 2.59 3.67
N ILE A 254 -9.22 3.46 3.54
CA ILE A 254 -10.00 3.58 2.31
C ILE A 254 -9.59 4.87 1.60
N ILE A 255 -9.17 4.75 0.34
CA ILE A 255 -8.78 5.90 -0.48
C ILE A 255 -9.85 6.19 -1.51
N VAL A 256 -10.50 7.34 -1.40
CA VAL A 256 -11.37 7.89 -2.45
C VAL A 256 -10.46 8.42 -3.56
N ASP A 257 -10.22 7.58 -4.57
CA ASP A 257 -9.17 7.74 -5.57
C ASP A 257 -9.73 8.19 -6.92
N THR A 258 -9.55 9.47 -7.25
CA THR A 258 -10.03 10.13 -8.45
C THR A 258 -8.94 10.94 -9.14
N ALA A 259 -9.14 11.29 -10.41
CA ALA A 259 -8.22 12.16 -11.14
C ALA A 259 -8.21 13.60 -10.61
N HIS A 260 -9.36 14.06 -10.05
CA HIS A 260 -9.54 15.41 -9.52
C HIS A 260 -10.51 15.39 -8.33
N ALA A 261 -9.96 15.56 -7.11
CA ALA A 261 -10.75 15.45 -5.89
C ALA A 261 -11.39 16.76 -5.42
N HIS A 262 -11.04 17.91 -5.99
CA HIS A 262 -11.75 19.15 -5.73
C HIS A 262 -13.08 19.18 -6.50
N ASN A 263 -13.88 18.15 -6.29
CA ASN A 263 -15.16 17.90 -6.90
C ASN A 263 -16.17 17.53 -5.80
N ARG A 264 -17.37 18.09 -5.86
CA ARG A 264 -18.39 17.89 -4.83
C ARG A 264 -18.68 16.41 -4.55
N LEU A 265 -18.79 15.57 -5.59
CA LEU A 265 -19.05 14.14 -5.43
C LEU A 265 -17.95 13.44 -4.60
N VAL A 266 -16.70 13.87 -4.75
CA VAL A 266 -15.57 13.33 -4.00
C VAL A 266 -15.62 13.80 -2.55
N LEU A 267 -15.84 15.10 -2.32
CA LEU A 267 -15.92 15.67 -0.99
C LEU A 267 -17.10 15.08 -0.19
N ASP A 268 -18.27 14.95 -0.83
CA ASP A 268 -19.45 14.32 -0.23
C ASP A 268 -19.19 12.84 0.12
N MET A 269 -18.46 12.10 -0.75
CA MET A 269 -18.09 10.70 -0.50
C MET A 269 -17.13 10.58 0.68
N VAL A 270 -16.10 11.43 0.77
CA VAL A 270 -15.15 11.46 1.89
C VAL A 270 -15.90 11.76 3.20
N ALA A 271 -16.73 12.80 3.23
CA ALA A 271 -17.48 13.18 4.42
C ALA A 271 -18.45 12.08 4.88
N LYS A 272 -19.17 11.46 3.93
CA LYS A 272 -20.08 10.36 4.22
C LYS A 272 -19.36 9.13 4.74
N LEU A 273 -18.24 8.76 4.13
CA LEU A 273 -17.42 7.64 4.60
C LEU A 273 -16.90 7.89 6.01
N LYS A 274 -16.32 9.07 6.28
CA LYS A 274 -15.78 9.38 7.61
C LYS A 274 -16.87 9.38 8.69
N ALA A 275 -18.06 9.84 8.36
CA ALA A 275 -19.20 9.80 9.28
C ALA A 275 -19.64 8.36 9.62
N GLU A 276 -19.56 7.42 8.65
CA GLU A 276 -19.98 6.03 8.82
C GLU A 276 -18.92 5.16 9.50
N VAL A 277 -17.66 5.24 9.01
CA VAL A 277 -16.60 4.36 9.51
C VAL A 277 -15.95 4.89 10.79
N GLY A 278 -16.07 6.20 11.08
CA GLY A 278 -15.50 6.84 12.27
C GLY A 278 -13.98 6.65 12.32
N ASP A 279 -13.52 6.14 13.47
CA ASP A 279 -12.09 5.85 13.70
C ASP A 279 -11.72 4.38 13.39
N ARG A 280 -12.69 3.59 12.91
CA ARG A 280 -12.47 2.17 12.54
C ARG A 280 -11.57 2.02 11.31
N VAL A 281 -11.69 2.95 10.35
CA VAL A 281 -10.95 2.96 9.09
C VAL A 281 -10.57 4.40 8.76
N ASP A 282 -9.31 4.64 8.41
CA ASP A 282 -8.89 5.97 7.98
C ASP A 282 -9.32 6.24 6.52
N VAL A 283 -9.77 7.47 6.26
CA VAL A 283 -10.26 7.90 4.95
C VAL A 283 -9.30 8.90 4.31
N VAL A 284 -8.81 8.57 3.12
CA VAL A 284 -7.93 9.42 2.31
C VAL A 284 -8.67 9.93 1.10
N GLY A 285 -8.56 11.23 0.81
CA GLY A 285 -9.08 11.82 -0.42
C GLY A 285 -7.97 12.20 -1.40
N GLY A 286 -8.21 12.05 -2.69
CA GLY A 286 -7.28 12.48 -3.74
C GLY A 286 -7.78 12.21 -5.18
N ASN A 287 -7.12 12.83 -6.19
CA ASN A 287 -5.89 13.63 -6.08
C ASN A 287 -6.21 15.13 -6.15
N VAL A 288 -5.38 15.88 -5.49
CA VAL A 288 -5.41 17.35 -5.52
C VAL A 288 -4.05 17.91 -5.93
N ALA A 289 -4.01 19.21 -6.28
CA ALA A 289 -2.77 19.91 -6.63
C ALA A 289 -2.72 21.36 -6.13
N THR A 290 -3.77 21.82 -5.44
CA THR A 290 -3.87 23.19 -4.93
C THR A 290 -4.19 23.20 -3.43
N ARG A 291 -3.89 24.33 -2.80
CA ARG A 291 -4.16 24.58 -1.38
C ARG A 291 -5.65 24.49 -1.06
N GLU A 292 -6.49 25.11 -1.90
CA GLU A 292 -7.93 25.15 -1.71
C GLU A 292 -8.54 23.75 -1.80
N ALA A 293 -8.05 22.91 -2.73
CA ALA A 293 -8.49 21.54 -2.86
C ALA A 293 -8.09 20.68 -1.65
N ALA A 294 -6.87 20.87 -1.15
CA ALA A 294 -6.43 20.21 0.08
C ALA A 294 -7.25 20.64 1.30
N GLN A 295 -7.54 21.95 1.43
CA GLN A 295 -8.39 22.49 2.49
C GLN A 295 -9.81 21.88 2.44
N ALA A 296 -10.41 21.78 1.27
CA ALA A 296 -11.74 21.17 1.09
C ALA A 296 -11.79 19.71 1.53
N LEU A 297 -10.73 18.91 1.26
CA LEU A 297 -10.64 17.52 1.75
C LEU A 297 -10.48 17.44 3.27
N ILE A 298 -9.72 18.36 3.87
CA ILE A 298 -9.58 18.47 5.34
C ILE A 298 -10.93 18.76 5.98
N GLU A 299 -11.69 19.71 5.42
CA GLU A 299 -13.04 20.08 5.88
C GLU A 299 -14.05 18.95 5.71
N ALA A 300 -13.88 18.11 4.67
CA ALA A 300 -14.65 16.89 4.47
C ALA A 300 -14.27 15.76 5.46
N GLY A 301 -13.25 15.95 6.31
CA GLY A 301 -12.84 15.00 7.35
C GLY A 301 -11.80 13.97 6.90
N ALA A 302 -11.07 14.20 5.82
CA ALA A 302 -10.01 13.28 5.36
C ALA A 302 -8.89 13.14 6.42
N ASP A 303 -8.44 11.89 6.64
CA ASP A 303 -7.32 11.57 7.54
C ASP A 303 -5.96 11.72 6.88
N ALA A 304 -5.91 11.80 5.55
CA ALA A 304 -4.75 12.22 4.75
C ALA A 304 -5.21 12.75 3.39
N VAL A 305 -4.34 13.54 2.76
CA VAL A 305 -4.58 14.13 1.43
C VAL A 305 -3.57 13.59 0.44
N LYS A 306 -4.06 13.04 -0.69
CA LYS A 306 -3.21 12.51 -1.76
C LYS A 306 -3.05 13.55 -2.87
N VAL A 307 -1.78 13.89 -3.18
CA VAL A 307 -1.39 15.03 -4.03
C VAL A 307 -0.71 14.56 -5.30
N GLY A 308 -1.23 15.02 -6.45
CA GLY A 308 -0.62 14.77 -7.77
C GLY A 308 -1.65 14.70 -8.88
N ILE A 309 -1.67 15.71 -9.77
CA ILE A 309 -2.49 15.73 -10.97
C ILE A 309 -1.58 15.73 -12.20
N GLY A 310 -1.56 14.61 -12.90
CA GLY A 310 -0.81 14.42 -14.13
C GLY A 310 0.70 14.13 -14.03
N PRO A 311 1.34 13.87 -12.85
CA PRO A 311 2.78 13.61 -12.81
C PRO A 311 3.18 12.17 -13.16
N GLY A 312 2.24 11.23 -13.17
CA GLY A 312 2.51 9.80 -13.38
C GLY A 312 3.14 9.52 -14.74
N SER A 313 4.06 8.57 -14.82
CA SER A 313 4.81 8.21 -16.04
C SER A 313 3.94 7.68 -17.19
N ILE A 314 2.72 7.20 -16.86
CA ILE A 314 1.72 6.69 -17.80
C ILE A 314 0.52 7.62 -17.95
N CYS A 315 0.53 8.77 -17.28
CA CYS A 315 -0.57 9.74 -17.29
C CYS A 315 -0.42 10.71 -18.47
N THR A 316 -1.50 10.91 -19.21
CA THR A 316 -1.57 11.89 -20.31
C THR A 316 -2.54 13.04 -20.03
N THR A 317 -3.08 13.17 -18.82
CA THR A 317 -4.02 14.23 -18.42
C THR A 317 -3.50 15.63 -18.81
N ARG A 318 -2.21 15.91 -18.56
CA ARG A 318 -1.60 17.21 -18.89
C ARG A 318 -1.54 17.48 -20.40
N VAL A 319 -1.46 16.43 -21.22
CA VAL A 319 -1.40 16.53 -22.68
C VAL A 319 -2.81 16.56 -23.28
N VAL A 320 -3.70 15.71 -22.76
CA VAL A 320 -5.07 15.53 -23.30
C VAL A 320 -6.00 16.65 -22.83
N ALA A 321 -5.98 16.95 -21.54
CA ALA A 321 -6.85 17.95 -20.92
C ALA A 321 -6.17 19.31 -20.71
N GLY A 322 -4.85 19.40 -20.82
CA GLY A 322 -4.10 20.62 -20.52
C GLY A 322 -4.07 21.00 -19.04
N VAL A 323 -4.45 20.08 -18.14
CA VAL A 323 -4.62 20.32 -16.70
C VAL A 323 -3.59 19.54 -15.89
N GLY A 324 -3.02 20.18 -14.86
CA GLY A 324 -2.07 19.56 -13.93
C GLY A 324 -1.20 20.60 -13.24
N ALA A 325 -0.39 20.15 -12.28
CA ALA A 325 0.60 21.00 -11.62
C ALA A 325 1.92 20.23 -11.46
N PRO A 326 3.07 20.88 -11.59
CA PRO A 326 4.37 20.29 -11.27
C PRO A 326 4.40 19.83 -9.81
N GLN A 327 4.99 18.64 -9.57
CA GLN A 327 4.72 17.89 -8.34
C GLN A 327 5.29 18.54 -7.08
N ILE A 328 6.49 19.12 -7.12
CA ILE A 328 7.06 19.86 -5.96
C ILE A 328 6.13 21.02 -5.56
N THR A 329 5.68 21.80 -6.54
CA THR A 329 4.75 22.91 -6.28
C THR A 329 3.43 22.41 -5.71
N ALA A 330 2.84 21.33 -6.26
CA ALA A 330 1.60 20.78 -5.75
C ALA A 330 1.71 20.30 -4.29
N ILE A 331 2.83 19.67 -3.92
CA ILE A 331 3.11 19.24 -2.55
C ILE A 331 3.23 20.48 -1.63
N LEU A 332 4.03 21.46 -1.99
CA LEU A 332 4.23 22.70 -1.20
C LEU A 332 2.91 23.43 -0.96
N GLU A 333 2.04 23.55 -1.97
CA GLU A 333 0.73 24.17 -1.83
C GLU A 333 -0.17 23.41 -0.83
N ALA A 334 -0.29 22.07 -0.98
CA ALA A 334 -1.13 21.26 -0.11
C ALA A 334 -0.62 21.26 1.34
N VAL A 335 0.69 21.19 1.56
CA VAL A 335 1.34 21.15 2.86
C VAL A 335 1.05 22.40 3.69
N THR A 336 0.86 23.58 3.08
CA THR A 336 0.58 24.84 3.78
C THR A 336 -0.67 24.77 4.68
N VAL A 337 -1.67 23.99 4.31
CA VAL A 337 -2.92 23.78 5.07
C VAL A 337 -2.92 22.45 5.81
N CYS A 338 -2.39 21.39 5.20
CA CYS A 338 -2.37 20.06 5.78
C CYS A 338 -1.56 20.00 7.08
N HIS A 339 -0.38 20.60 7.15
CA HIS A 339 0.45 20.61 8.36
C HIS A 339 -0.25 21.35 9.51
N LYS A 340 -0.94 22.47 9.24
CA LYS A 340 -1.69 23.22 10.25
C LYS A 340 -2.84 22.39 10.85
N ALA A 341 -3.46 21.55 10.03
CA ALA A 341 -4.55 20.66 10.42
C ALA A 341 -4.08 19.31 10.98
N GLY A 342 -2.76 19.07 11.04
CA GLY A 342 -2.19 17.78 11.44
C GLY A 342 -2.52 16.60 10.50
N VAL A 343 -2.88 16.90 9.25
CA VAL A 343 -3.25 15.93 8.20
C VAL A 343 -2.01 15.60 7.35
N PRO A 344 -1.59 14.33 7.27
CA PRO A 344 -0.48 13.91 6.41
C PRO A 344 -0.77 14.12 4.92
N VAL A 345 0.31 14.34 4.15
CA VAL A 345 0.27 14.45 2.69
C VAL A 345 0.95 13.22 2.08
N ILE A 346 0.27 12.57 1.13
CA ILE A 346 0.80 11.48 0.32
C ILE A 346 1.18 12.06 -1.05
N ALA A 347 2.48 12.08 -1.38
CA ALA A 347 2.95 12.52 -2.69
C ALA A 347 2.77 11.39 -3.72
N ASP A 348 1.88 11.56 -4.69
CA ASP A 348 1.50 10.52 -5.66
C ASP A 348 1.95 10.88 -7.09
N GLY A 349 2.90 10.10 -7.60
CA GLY A 349 3.36 10.16 -8.99
C GLY A 349 4.58 11.06 -9.24
N GLY A 350 5.17 10.89 -10.42
CA GLY A 350 6.34 11.66 -10.88
C GLY A 350 7.69 11.14 -10.37
N LEU A 351 7.70 10.17 -9.47
CA LEU A 351 8.91 9.63 -8.84
C LEU A 351 9.63 8.66 -9.79
N GLN A 352 10.88 8.93 -10.10
CA GLN A 352 11.71 8.14 -11.01
C GLN A 352 12.92 7.51 -10.33
N TYR A 353 13.41 8.14 -9.27
CA TYR A 353 14.58 7.73 -8.49
C TYR A 353 14.31 7.86 -7.00
N SER A 354 15.15 7.26 -6.18
CA SER A 354 15.11 7.40 -4.70
C SER A 354 15.29 8.86 -4.25
N GLY A 355 16.08 9.65 -5.00
CA GLY A 355 16.25 11.08 -4.74
C GLY A 355 14.95 11.86 -4.86
N ASP A 356 14.02 11.47 -5.74
CA ASP A 356 12.72 12.14 -5.87
C ASP A 356 11.83 11.87 -4.66
N ILE A 357 11.95 10.68 -4.06
CA ILE A 357 11.28 10.36 -2.77
C ILE A 357 11.78 11.30 -1.69
N ALA A 358 13.11 11.47 -1.57
CA ALA A 358 13.69 12.39 -0.60
C ALA A 358 13.22 13.84 -0.84
N LYS A 359 13.17 14.30 -2.10
CA LYS A 359 12.64 15.62 -2.46
C LYS A 359 11.15 15.77 -2.13
N ALA A 360 10.34 14.76 -2.38
CA ALA A 360 8.92 14.79 -2.04
C ALA A 360 8.69 14.93 -0.53
N LEU A 361 9.44 14.16 0.28
CA LEU A 361 9.37 14.23 1.74
C LEU A 361 9.91 15.57 2.24
N ALA A 362 11.03 16.06 1.72
CA ALA A 362 11.57 17.37 2.07
C ALA A 362 10.63 18.52 1.70
N ALA A 363 9.82 18.38 0.64
CA ALA A 363 8.78 19.35 0.29
C ALA A 363 7.59 19.34 1.27
N GLY A 364 7.60 18.43 2.25
CA GLY A 364 6.62 18.34 3.33
C GLY A 364 5.62 17.18 3.21
N ALA A 365 5.74 16.32 2.18
CA ALA A 365 4.96 15.10 2.15
C ALA A 365 5.38 14.18 3.33
N SER A 366 4.43 13.41 3.84
CA SER A 366 4.70 12.41 4.88
C SER A 366 5.07 11.06 4.27
N THR A 367 4.46 10.69 3.14
CA THR A 367 4.75 9.46 2.43
C THR A 367 4.74 9.68 0.92
N ALA A 368 5.34 8.75 0.18
CA ALA A 368 5.40 8.73 -1.27
C ALA A 368 4.66 7.52 -1.82
N MET A 369 3.67 7.75 -2.70
CA MET A 369 2.99 6.69 -3.44
C MET A 369 3.72 6.41 -4.75
N VAL A 370 4.06 5.15 -4.97
CA VAL A 370 4.97 4.70 -6.02
C VAL A 370 4.28 3.73 -6.97
N GLY A 371 4.30 4.04 -8.25
CA GLY A 371 3.74 3.20 -9.33
C GLY A 371 4.83 2.53 -10.16
N SER A 372 5.42 3.26 -11.11
CA SER A 372 6.35 2.73 -12.11
C SER A 372 7.58 2.02 -11.53
N LEU A 373 8.15 2.54 -10.44
CA LEU A 373 9.31 1.93 -9.78
C LEU A 373 9.00 0.55 -9.19
N LEU A 374 7.74 0.28 -8.84
CA LEU A 374 7.29 -1.00 -8.28
C LEU A 374 6.65 -1.91 -9.33
N ALA A 375 6.15 -1.37 -10.44
CA ALA A 375 5.48 -2.15 -11.49
C ALA A 375 6.36 -3.25 -12.10
N GLY A 376 7.69 -3.07 -12.10
CA GLY A 376 8.66 -4.05 -12.59
C GLY A 376 9.00 -5.18 -11.62
N THR A 377 8.46 -5.19 -10.41
CA THR A 377 8.80 -6.20 -9.40
C THR A 377 8.08 -7.53 -9.62
N ALA A 378 8.60 -8.59 -9.03
CA ALA A 378 8.01 -9.93 -9.12
C ALA A 378 6.60 -10.00 -8.51
N GLU A 379 6.33 -9.16 -7.51
CA GLU A 379 5.08 -9.14 -6.76
C GLU A 379 3.96 -8.35 -7.46
N SER A 380 4.29 -7.48 -8.42
CA SER A 380 3.28 -6.75 -9.20
C SER A 380 2.45 -7.70 -10.07
N PRO A 381 1.14 -7.42 -10.27
CA PRO A 381 0.25 -8.30 -11.06
C PRO A 381 0.45 -8.20 -12.57
N GLY A 382 1.20 -7.22 -13.07
CA GLY A 382 1.48 -7.08 -14.50
C GLY A 382 2.12 -8.34 -15.11
N GLU A 383 1.78 -8.66 -16.34
CA GLU A 383 2.31 -9.83 -17.03
C GLU A 383 3.82 -9.73 -17.30
N LEU A 384 4.53 -10.86 -17.15
CA LEU A 384 5.94 -10.95 -17.50
C LEU A 384 6.06 -11.14 -19.01
N ILE A 385 6.78 -10.23 -19.67
CA ILE A 385 6.95 -10.19 -21.12
C ILE A 385 8.43 -10.36 -21.45
N LEU A 386 8.75 -11.26 -22.40
CA LEU A 386 10.11 -11.46 -22.89
C LEU A 386 10.27 -10.75 -24.24
N VAL A 387 11.21 -9.81 -24.33
CA VAL A 387 11.51 -9.06 -25.56
C VAL A 387 13.01 -8.99 -25.77
N ASN A 388 13.49 -9.49 -26.90
CA ASN A 388 14.92 -9.50 -27.25
C ASN A 388 15.82 -10.05 -26.12
N GLY A 389 15.37 -11.13 -25.45
CA GLY A 389 16.12 -11.76 -24.36
C GLY A 389 16.05 -11.03 -23.02
N LYS A 390 15.38 -9.87 -22.94
CA LYS A 390 15.18 -9.11 -21.69
C LYS A 390 13.76 -9.28 -21.18
N GLN A 391 13.64 -9.35 -19.84
CA GLN A 391 12.36 -9.47 -19.15
C GLN A 391 11.77 -8.10 -18.84
N PHE A 392 10.47 -7.97 -19.07
CA PHE A 392 9.67 -6.77 -18.78
C PHE A 392 8.37 -7.16 -18.06
N LYS A 393 7.75 -6.21 -17.38
CA LYS A 393 6.39 -6.33 -16.86
C LYS A 393 5.48 -5.36 -17.59
N SER A 394 4.25 -5.79 -17.90
CA SER A 394 3.22 -4.89 -18.41
C SER A 394 2.89 -3.81 -17.36
N TYR A 395 2.73 -2.59 -17.82
CA TYR A 395 2.40 -1.44 -16.96
C TYR A 395 1.48 -0.50 -17.70
N ARG A 396 0.39 -0.07 -17.05
CA ARG A 396 -0.59 0.82 -17.67
C ARG A 396 -1.19 1.82 -16.69
N GLY A 397 -1.64 2.96 -17.23
CA GLY A 397 -2.44 3.92 -16.49
C GLY A 397 -3.87 3.46 -16.28
N MET A 398 -4.48 3.83 -15.17
CA MET A 398 -5.89 3.52 -14.90
C MET A 398 -6.84 4.25 -15.87
N GLY A 399 -6.39 5.34 -16.51
CA GLY A 399 -7.09 6.03 -17.61
C GLY A 399 -6.70 5.55 -19.01
N SER A 400 -5.96 4.45 -19.14
CA SER A 400 -5.69 3.83 -20.45
C SER A 400 -6.93 3.13 -20.99
N LEU A 401 -7.00 2.95 -22.30
CA LEU A 401 -8.14 2.31 -22.94
C LEU A 401 -8.37 0.90 -22.41
N GLY A 402 -7.33 0.07 -22.29
CA GLY A 402 -7.46 -1.29 -21.79
C GLY A 402 -7.82 -1.36 -20.30
N ALA A 403 -7.43 -0.37 -19.47
CA ALA A 403 -7.89 -0.30 -18.09
C ALA A 403 -9.38 0.06 -18.02
N MET A 404 -9.85 0.97 -18.88
CA MET A 404 -11.25 1.39 -18.96
C MET A 404 -12.16 0.36 -19.62
N GLN A 405 -11.65 -0.57 -20.44
CA GLN A 405 -12.41 -1.65 -21.06
C GLN A 405 -12.61 -2.86 -20.13
N GLY A 406 -11.81 -2.98 -19.09
CA GLY A 406 -11.83 -4.11 -18.16
C GLY A 406 -11.01 -5.31 -18.64
N ARG A 407 -10.65 -6.20 -17.72
CA ARG A 407 -9.89 -7.46 -18.00
C ARG A 407 -10.84 -8.55 -18.52
N GLY A 408 -11.46 -8.38 -19.69
CA GLY A 408 -12.24 -9.46 -20.35
C GLY A 408 -13.54 -9.89 -19.64
N GLN A 409 -13.97 -9.23 -18.57
CA GLN A 409 -15.19 -9.56 -17.82
C GLN A 409 -16.38 -8.64 -18.11
N GLY A 410 -16.33 -7.86 -19.19
CA GLY A 410 -17.47 -7.06 -19.65
C GLY A 410 -17.85 -5.84 -18.80
N LYS A 411 -17.24 -5.62 -17.63
CA LYS A 411 -17.42 -4.43 -16.80
C LYS A 411 -16.06 -3.85 -16.41
N SER A 412 -15.86 -2.57 -16.72
CA SER A 412 -14.75 -1.77 -16.20
C SER A 412 -15.18 -1.04 -14.94
N TYR A 413 -14.30 -1.02 -13.95
CA TYR A 413 -14.48 -0.30 -12.70
C TYR A 413 -13.55 0.91 -12.59
N SER A 414 -12.96 1.40 -13.70
CA SER A 414 -12.01 2.52 -13.71
C SER A 414 -12.49 3.76 -14.46
N LYS A 415 -13.61 3.69 -15.19
CA LYS A 415 -14.17 4.81 -15.98
C LYS A 415 -14.57 6.00 -15.09
N ASP A 416 -15.14 5.75 -13.91
CA ASP A 416 -15.59 6.76 -12.95
C ASP A 416 -14.43 7.60 -12.38
N ARG A 417 -13.17 7.08 -12.38
CA ARG A 417 -11.99 7.86 -12.01
C ARG A 417 -11.83 9.13 -12.86
N TYR A 418 -12.27 9.06 -14.11
CA TYR A 418 -12.17 10.12 -15.11
C TYR A 418 -13.56 10.70 -15.48
N PHE A 419 -14.58 10.45 -14.65
CA PHE A 419 -15.96 10.92 -14.86
C PHE A 419 -16.54 10.52 -16.23
N GLN A 420 -16.22 9.29 -16.69
CA GLN A 420 -16.66 8.75 -17.98
C GLN A 420 -17.59 7.53 -17.84
N ASP A 421 -18.29 7.38 -16.71
CA ASP A 421 -19.19 6.23 -16.45
C ASP A 421 -20.33 6.14 -17.44
N ASP A 422 -20.83 7.29 -17.91
CA ASP A 422 -21.97 7.39 -18.84
C ASP A 422 -21.58 7.04 -20.29
N VAL A 423 -20.27 6.85 -20.57
CA VAL A 423 -19.80 6.53 -21.92
C VAL A 423 -20.00 5.04 -22.20
N LEU A 424 -21.07 4.71 -22.91
CA LEU A 424 -21.44 3.34 -23.26
C LEU A 424 -20.62 2.76 -24.43
N LYS A 425 -20.21 3.61 -25.39
CA LYS A 425 -19.45 3.19 -26.58
C LYS A 425 -17.97 3.39 -26.39
N GLU A 426 -17.18 2.34 -26.54
CA GLU A 426 -15.72 2.36 -26.33
C GLU A 426 -15.00 3.39 -27.24
N GLU A 427 -15.45 3.56 -28.47
CA GLU A 427 -14.93 4.54 -29.43
C GLU A 427 -15.12 6.01 -29.00
N LYS A 428 -15.95 6.26 -27.96
CA LYS A 428 -16.18 7.60 -27.39
C LYS A 428 -15.40 7.85 -26.11
N LEU A 429 -14.68 6.86 -25.60
CA LEU A 429 -13.79 7.06 -24.44
C LEU A 429 -12.62 7.97 -24.80
N VAL A 430 -12.29 8.89 -23.90
CA VAL A 430 -11.12 9.76 -24.02
C VAL A 430 -10.07 9.28 -23.03
N PRO A 431 -9.06 8.50 -23.43
CA PRO A 431 -8.06 7.98 -22.53
C PRO A 431 -7.13 9.10 -22.03
N GLU A 432 -6.87 9.11 -20.73
CA GLU A 432 -5.91 9.97 -20.05
C GLU A 432 -4.72 9.17 -19.50
N GLY A 433 -4.38 8.06 -20.13
CA GLY A 433 -3.27 7.21 -19.79
C GLY A 433 -2.85 6.30 -20.94
N ILE A 434 -1.62 5.84 -20.88
CA ILE A 434 -1.02 4.94 -21.88
C ILE A 434 -0.77 3.55 -21.28
N GLU A 435 -0.52 2.59 -22.16
CA GLU A 435 -0.08 1.24 -21.85
C GLU A 435 1.32 1.01 -22.37
N GLY A 436 2.11 0.27 -21.63
CA GLY A 436 3.48 -0.02 -22.00
C GLY A 436 4.07 -1.14 -21.15
N ARG A 437 5.37 -1.13 -21.02
CA ARG A 437 6.13 -2.09 -20.23
C ARG A 437 7.27 -1.42 -19.49
N VAL A 438 7.62 -1.96 -18.34
CA VAL A 438 8.80 -1.55 -17.55
C VAL A 438 9.77 -2.73 -17.42
N PRO A 439 11.08 -2.50 -17.28
CA PRO A 439 12.04 -3.58 -17.05
C PRO A 439 11.68 -4.39 -15.80
N PHE A 440 11.84 -5.71 -15.88
CA PHE A 440 11.71 -6.57 -14.70
C PHE A 440 12.89 -6.34 -13.74
N ARG A 441 12.58 -6.19 -12.44
CA ARG A 441 13.54 -5.78 -11.41
C ARG A 441 13.74 -6.79 -10.29
N GLY A 442 13.19 -7.99 -10.45
CA GLY A 442 13.27 -9.01 -9.39
C GLY A 442 12.34 -8.74 -8.21
N PRO A 443 12.66 -9.26 -7.03
CA PRO A 443 11.80 -9.15 -5.86
C PRO A 443 11.70 -7.72 -5.32
N LEU A 444 10.51 -7.37 -4.80
CA LEU A 444 10.20 -6.06 -4.21
C LEU A 444 11.21 -5.66 -3.13
N SER A 445 11.64 -6.61 -2.29
CA SER A 445 12.56 -6.34 -1.19
C SER A 445 13.87 -5.69 -1.64
N GLN A 446 14.40 -6.06 -2.80
CA GLN A 446 15.60 -5.45 -3.37
C GLN A 446 15.33 -4.03 -3.85
N VAL A 447 14.20 -3.79 -4.49
CA VAL A 447 13.82 -2.46 -4.97
C VAL A 447 13.59 -1.50 -3.80
N VAL A 448 12.83 -1.91 -2.80
CA VAL A 448 12.57 -1.10 -1.59
C VAL A 448 13.89 -0.82 -0.85
N HIS A 449 14.79 -1.80 -0.75
CA HIS A 449 16.10 -1.60 -0.14
C HIS A 449 16.88 -0.46 -0.83
N GLN A 450 16.91 -0.42 -2.17
CA GLN A 450 17.58 0.64 -2.92
C GLN A 450 16.90 2.01 -2.73
N LEU A 451 15.56 2.04 -2.74
CA LEU A 451 14.80 3.28 -2.56
C LEU A 451 15.01 3.87 -1.16
N VAL A 452 14.94 3.02 -0.13
CA VAL A 452 15.19 3.44 1.27
C VAL A 452 16.65 3.80 1.49
N GLY A 453 17.58 3.07 0.87
CA GLY A 453 19.00 3.38 0.92
C GLY A 453 19.30 4.79 0.38
N GLY A 454 18.70 5.17 -0.76
CA GLY A 454 18.83 6.51 -1.31
C GLY A 454 18.18 7.60 -0.42
N LEU A 455 17.03 7.31 0.20
CA LEU A 455 16.42 8.22 1.17
C LEU A 455 17.34 8.43 2.39
N ARG A 456 17.86 7.35 2.97
CA ARG A 456 18.79 7.43 4.11
C ARG A 456 20.06 8.20 3.77
N ALA A 457 20.59 8.02 2.56
CA ALA A 457 21.74 8.82 2.09
C ALA A 457 21.39 10.31 2.04
N ALA A 458 20.22 10.69 1.49
CA ALA A 458 19.77 12.07 1.48
C ALA A 458 19.61 12.64 2.89
N MET A 459 19.06 11.89 3.83
CA MET A 459 18.94 12.28 5.25
C MET A 459 20.31 12.49 5.89
N GLY A 460 21.29 11.62 5.60
CA GLY A 460 22.67 11.80 6.04
C GLY A 460 23.30 13.09 5.51
N TYR A 461 23.15 13.39 4.20
CA TYR A 461 23.67 14.62 3.60
C TYR A 461 23.01 15.90 4.12
N THR A 462 21.74 15.84 4.53
CA THR A 462 21.00 17.00 5.04
C THR A 462 21.06 17.14 6.56
N GLY A 463 21.69 16.20 7.27
CA GLY A 463 21.74 16.20 8.73
C GLY A 463 20.38 15.90 9.39
N SER A 464 19.52 15.13 8.70
CA SER A 464 18.15 14.84 9.12
C SER A 464 18.07 13.47 9.77
N ALA A 465 17.85 13.39 11.08
CA ALA A 465 17.72 12.12 11.80
C ALA A 465 16.35 11.48 11.59
N THR A 466 15.32 12.27 11.32
CA THR A 466 13.92 11.86 11.10
C THR A 466 13.36 12.46 9.82
N ILE A 467 12.19 11.95 9.38
CA ILE A 467 11.47 12.57 8.24
C ILE A 467 11.03 14.00 8.57
N THR A 468 10.68 14.30 9.81
CA THR A 468 10.33 15.66 10.25
C THR A 468 11.50 16.62 10.11
N ASP A 469 12.72 16.17 10.40
CA ASP A 469 13.93 16.98 10.19
C ASP A 469 14.18 17.19 8.69
N LEU A 470 14.00 16.16 7.86
CA LEU A 470 14.15 16.25 6.41
C LEU A 470 13.19 17.29 5.79
N GLN A 471 11.99 17.45 6.34
CA GLN A 471 11.02 18.49 5.92
C GLN A 471 11.52 19.93 6.17
N GLN A 472 12.59 20.12 6.95
CA GLN A 472 13.25 21.41 7.13
C GLN A 472 14.40 21.66 6.16
N ALA A 473 14.80 20.64 5.36
CA ALA A 473 15.87 20.76 4.40
C ALA A 473 15.52 21.79 3.29
N ARG A 474 16.53 22.49 2.82
CA ARG A 474 16.36 23.55 1.80
C ARG A 474 16.61 23.00 0.41
N PHE A 475 15.89 23.57 -0.53
CA PHE A 475 16.10 23.33 -1.96
C PHE A 475 16.95 24.43 -2.61
N VAL A 476 17.71 24.04 -3.63
CA VAL A 476 18.17 24.92 -4.67
C VAL A 476 17.42 24.61 -5.96
N GLN A 477 16.92 25.64 -6.64
CA GLN A 477 16.40 25.50 -8.00
C GLN A 477 17.56 25.41 -8.98
N ILE A 478 17.49 24.44 -9.88
CA ILE A 478 18.50 24.21 -10.91
C ILE A 478 17.96 24.53 -12.31
N THR A 479 18.87 24.69 -13.25
CA THR A 479 18.55 24.88 -14.68
C THR A 479 18.60 23.53 -15.41
N ALA A 480 18.18 23.50 -16.68
CA ALA A 480 18.36 22.32 -17.53
C ALA A 480 19.85 21.89 -17.65
N ALA A 481 20.79 22.83 -17.58
CA ALA A 481 22.22 22.51 -17.52
C ALA A 481 22.60 21.83 -16.21
N GLY A 482 22.06 22.30 -15.06
CA GLY A 482 22.25 21.67 -13.76
C GLY A 482 21.61 20.27 -13.66
N LEU A 483 20.48 20.06 -14.32
CA LEU A 483 19.89 18.72 -14.43
C LEU A 483 20.80 17.77 -15.21
N LYS A 484 21.35 18.21 -16.34
CA LYS A 484 22.31 17.43 -17.14
C LYS A 484 23.57 17.08 -16.32
N GLU A 485 24.11 18.04 -15.56
CA GLU A 485 25.24 17.85 -14.64
C GLU A 485 24.94 16.83 -13.54
N SER A 486 23.68 16.74 -13.09
CA SER A 486 23.23 15.82 -12.03
C SER A 486 23.19 14.37 -12.48
N HIS A 487 23.18 14.09 -13.76
CA HIS A 487 23.24 12.73 -14.31
C HIS A 487 24.68 12.38 -14.75
N PRO A 488 25.07 11.09 -14.70
CA PRO A 488 26.33 10.66 -15.27
C PRO A 488 26.48 11.14 -16.71
N HIS A 489 27.59 11.80 -17.01
CA HIS A 489 27.90 12.34 -18.34
C HIS A 489 29.37 12.05 -18.69
N ASP A 490 29.72 12.16 -19.97
CA ASP A 490 31.07 11.95 -20.51
C ASP A 490 31.65 10.53 -20.22
N ILE A 491 30.77 9.54 -20.00
CA ILE A 491 31.14 8.14 -19.80
C ILE A 491 30.11 7.21 -20.45
N THR A 492 30.57 6.08 -20.98
CA THR A 492 29.70 5.01 -21.47
C THR A 492 29.49 3.99 -20.34
N LEU A 493 28.23 3.72 -20.00
CA LEU A 493 27.90 2.70 -19.00
C LEU A 493 28.29 1.31 -19.52
N THR A 494 29.11 0.59 -18.75
CA THR A 494 29.49 -0.80 -19.01
C THR A 494 28.65 -1.78 -18.19
N THR A 495 28.10 -1.32 -17.06
CA THR A 495 27.26 -2.11 -16.17
C THR A 495 26.16 -1.22 -15.61
N GLU A 496 24.91 -1.71 -15.64
CA GLU A 496 23.79 -1.00 -15.04
C GLU A 496 23.88 -1.04 -13.51
N ALA A 497 23.72 0.11 -12.84
CA ALA A 497 23.62 0.15 -11.40
C ALA A 497 22.17 -0.24 -10.98
N PRO A 498 21.98 -0.90 -9.83
CA PRO A 498 20.65 -1.35 -9.39
C PRO A 498 19.66 -0.19 -9.11
N ASN A 499 20.17 1.01 -8.93
CA ASN A 499 19.42 2.23 -8.58
C ASN A 499 19.55 3.36 -9.62
N TYR A 500 20.24 3.14 -10.74
CA TYR A 500 20.35 4.09 -11.83
C TYR A 500 20.20 3.40 -13.18
N TYR A 501 19.37 3.99 -14.05
CA TYR A 501 19.07 3.47 -15.38
C TYR A 501 19.26 4.58 -16.40
N SER A 502 20.05 4.34 -17.45
CA SER A 502 20.08 5.21 -18.62
C SER A 502 18.73 5.11 -19.34
N ARG A 503 18.16 6.24 -19.68
CA ARG A 503 16.98 6.35 -20.54
C ARG A 503 17.33 6.17 -22.00
#